data_bbfdb33cd891c5b73e3af32ab6fc63d2
#
_entry.id   bbfdb33cd891c5b73e3af32ab6fc63d2
#
_cell.length_a   1.000
_cell.length_b   1.000
_cell.length_c   1.000
_cell.angle_alpha   90.00
_cell.angle_beta   90.00
_cell.angle_gamma   90.00
#
_symmetry.space_group_name_H-M   'P 1'
#
loop_
_entity.id
_entity.type
_entity.pdbx_description
1 polymer ?
#
loop_
_entity_poly.entity_id
_entity_poly.type
_entity_poly.pdbx_seq_one_letter_code
_entity_poly.pdbx_strand_id
1 'polypeptide(L)'
;MCKLKSAIILKNRIFMPDYDSHSKMLEELKITDDYFNASKVFVKAELSPADGDVFSNIDSWEFSVDQDITPEWFDEKDCAERMRNTVKEWAKTHIFIGQNGLSISHGENIFIKDCKNVDIYDNATVENIYGNTTVENICGNATVNYIYDDATVKSICDNATVERICGNAMVKYICGKATVKYIYGNATVENICGKATVKYIHDNATVENICDNATVEGICGKATVKYIHDNATVENICVAATVESIYNNATVESIYGNTTVKYICGKATVKYICGKATVENICGNTTVENIYGNTTVENIYGNVTVESIYDNATVESICGKAMVENIYGNVTVKDICDNATVTCIYGNTTVVNIHDNAIVRYACGNAIVKRICDSVIINNIYDNASVENACGNAIVNNICNNATVEYVYENATVISSPCIKWNNSASLVVSDNAIFKDCYAKTIFHAGKCKFIEVKYEN
;
A
#
# COMPACT_ATOMS: atom_id res chain seq x y z
N MET A 1 23.93 -20.15 -18.49
CA MET A 1 24.07 -19.01 -17.54
C MET A 1 25.55 -18.88 -17.27
N CYS A 2 26.18 -17.79 -17.70
CA CYS A 2 27.62 -17.60 -17.51
C CYS A 2 27.95 -17.57 -16.01
N LYS A 3 29.01 -18.23 -15.62
CA LYS A 3 29.55 -18.16 -14.26
C LYS A 3 30.23 -16.80 -14.03
N LEU A 4 30.63 -16.48 -12.80
CA LEU A 4 31.00 -15.14 -12.38
C LEU A 4 32.06 -14.44 -13.26
N LYS A 5 33.10 -15.16 -13.73
CA LYS A 5 34.07 -14.60 -14.67
C LYS A 5 34.31 -15.55 -15.83
N SER A 6 34.05 -15.04 -17.02
CA SER A 6 34.28 -15.72 -18.29
C SER A 6 35.47 -15.12 -19.00
N ALA A 7 36.20 -15.93 -19.77
CA ALA A 7 37.36 -15.47 -20.56
C ALA A 7 37.53 -16.32 -21.82
N ILE A 8 38.17 -15.71 -22.83
CA ILE A 8 38.75 -16.42 -23.97
C ILE A 8 40.24 -16.58 -23.71
N ILE A 9 40.67 -17.82 -23.49
CA ILE A 9 42.08 -18.14 -23.31
C ILE A 9 42.69 -18.43 -24.68
N LEU A 10 43.70 -17.70 -25.02
CA LEU A 10 44.54 -17.89 -26.19
C LEU A 10 45.90 -18.46 -25.77
N LYS A 11 46.67 -19.07 -26.67
CA LYS A 11 47.95 -19.71 -26.36
C LYS A 11 48.85 -18.81 -25.48
N ASN A 12 48.94 -17.51 -25.80
CA ASN A 12 49.87 -16.60 -25.14
C ASN A 12 49.21 -15.47 -24.32
N ARG A 13 47.90 -15.40 -24.30
CA ARG A 13 47.17 -14.36 -23.54
C ARG A 13 45.80 -14.81 -23.14
N ILE A 14 45.22 -14.13 -22.15
CA ILE A 14 43.83 -14.24 -21.76
C ILE A 14 43.11 -12.95 -22.14
N PHE A 15 41.93 -13.06 -22.75
CA PHE A 15 41.03 -11.94 -22.99
C PHE A 15 39.84 -12.07 -22.06
N MET A 16 39.78 -11.18 -21.08
CA MET A 16 38.76 -11.17 -20.01
C MET A 16 38.33 -9.73 -19.80
N PRO A 17 37.31 -9.26 -20.53
CA PRO A 17 36.69 -7.96 -20.32
C PRO A 17 35.78 -7.95 -19.07
N ASP A 18 35.17 -6.80 -18.76
CA ASP A 18 34.26 -6.67 -17.61
C ASP A 18 32.88 -7.32 -17.81
N TYR A 19 32.54 -7.71 -19.03
CA TYR A 19 31.33 -8.47 -19.35
C TYR A 19 31.63 -9.98 -19.51
N ASP A 20 30.60 -10.82 -19.29
CA ASP A 20 30.75 -12.30 -19.26
C ASP A 20 30.01 -12.99 -20.42
N SER A 21 30.34 -12.64 -21.68
CA SER A 21 29.76 -13.26 -22.86
C SER A 21 30.88 -13.75 -23.82
N HIS A 22 31.09 -15.07 -23.90
CA HIS A 22 32.06 -15.67 -24.78
C HIS A 22 31.83 -15.29 -26.25
N SER A 23 30.57 -15.23 -26.70
CA SER A 23 30.26 -14.86 -28.08
C SER A 23 30.70 -13.42 -28.42
N LYS A 24 30.43 -12.48 -27.51
CA LYS A 24 30.86 -11.09 -27.67
C LYS A 24 32.37 -10.94 -27.58
N MET A 25 33.01 -11.71 -26.71
CA MET A 25 34.50 -11.73 -26.64
C MET A 25 35.14 -12.24 -27.94
N LEU A 26 34.58 -13.30 -28.52
CA LEU A 26 35.09 -13.83 -29.82
C LEU A 26 34.85 -12.85 -30.95
N GLU A 27 33.72 -12.14 -30.98
CA GLU A 27 33.43 -11.08 -31.95
C GLU A 27 34.47 -9.96 -31.86
N GLU A 28 34.76 -9.46 -30.64
CA GLU A 28 35.78 -8.42 -30.44
C GLU A 28 37.18 -8.88 -30.85
N LEU A 29 37.52 -10.14 -30.63
CA LEU A 29 38.76 -10.76 -31.06
C LEU A 29 38.79 -11.04 -32.57
N LYS A 30 37.64 -10.90 -33.27
CA LYS A 30 37.45 -11.25 -34.69
C LYS A 30 37.78 -12.73 -34.96
N ILE A 31 37.39 -13.60 -34.05
CA ILE A 31 37.55 -15.04 -34.14
C ILE A 31 36.17 -15.67 -34.36
N THR A 32 36.01 -16.46 -35.39
CA THR A 32 34.79 -17.19 -35.67
C THR A 32 34.62 -18.33 -34.66
N ASP A 33 33.45 -18.46 -34.08
CA ASP A 33 33.11 -19.56 -33.16
C ASP A 33 32.74 -20.83 -33.94
N ASP A 34 33.78 -21.54 -34.40
CA ASP A 34 33.68 -22.75 -35.19
C ASP A 34 34.62 -23.85 -34.68
N TYR A 35 34.42 -25.07 -35.17
CA TYR A 35 35.21 -26.23 -34.80
C TYR A 35 36.71 -26.05 -35.03
N PHE A 36 37.11 -25.42 -36.14
CA PHE A 36 38.53 -25.24 -36.49
C PHE A 36 39.21 -24.30 -35.48
N ASN A 37 38.58 -23.16 -35.19
CA ASN A 37 39.15 -22.22 -34.24
C ASN A 37 39.10 -22.76 -32.78
N ALA A 38 38.03 -23.43 -32.39
CA ALA A 38 37.91 -24.09 -31.08
C ALA A 38 38.99 -25.17 -30.87
N SER A 39 39.36 -25.91 -31.94
CA SER A 39 40.39 -26.96 -31.87
C SER A 39 41.84 -26.46 -31.95
N LYS A 40 42.08 -25.17 -32.25
CA LYS A 40 43.46 -24.66 -32.47
C LYS A 40 43.75 -23.32 -31.80
N VAL A 41 42.77 -22.44 -31.69
CA VAL A 41 42.99 -21.01 -31.40
C VAL A 41 42.63 -20.63 -29.97
N PHE A 42 41.48 -21.03 -29.47
CA PHE A 42 40.97 -20.52 -28.21
C PHE A 42 40.33 -21.59 -27.30
N VAL A 43 40.20 -21.25 -26.03
CA VAL A 43 39.40 -21.97 -25.04
C VAL A 43 38.44 -20.98 -24.38
N LYS A 44 37.14 -21.29 -24.40
CA LYS A 44 36.13 -20.64 -23.61
C LYS A 44 36.23 -21.18 -22.18
N ALA A 45 36.59 -20.31 -21.25
CA ALA A 45 36.81 -20.72 -19.87
C ALA A 45 35.99 -19.86 -18.90
N GLU A 46 35.61 -20.46 -17.82
CA GLU A 46 34.90 -19.82 -16.71
C GLU A 46 35.63 -20.11 -15.41
N LEU A 47 35.66 -19.12 -14.51
CA LEU A 47 36.15 -19.24 -13.15
C LEU A 47 35.08 -18.73 -12.19
N SER A 48 34.67 -19.55 -11.24
CA SER A 48 33.61 -19.20 -10.31
C SER A 48 33.88 -19.75 -8.92
N PRO A 49 33.45 -19.04 -7.84
CA PRO A 49 33.52 -19.61 -6.50
C PRO A 49 32.62 -20.86 -6.41
N ALA A 50 33.12 -21.93 -5.78
CA ALA A 50 32.40 -23.19 -5.65
C ALA A 50 31.08 -23.09 -4.88
N ASP A 51 31.03 -22.20 -3.89
CA ASP A 51 29.89 -21.91 -3.03
C ASP A 51 29.07 -20.68 -3.45
N GLY A 52 29.48 -20.01 -4.57
CA GLY A 52 28.87 -18.77 -5.03
C GLY A 52 29.32 -17.51 -4.29
N ASP A 53 30.18 -17.62 -3.26
CA ASP A 53 30.71 -16.46 -2.53
C ASP A 53 31.89 -15.82 -3.28
N VAL A 54 31.61 -14.69 -3.94
CA VAL A 54 32.62 -13.89 -4.68
C VAL A 54 33.77 -13.38 -3.78
N PHE A 55 33.56 -13.31 -2.47
CA PHE A 55 34.56 -12.90 -1.50
C PHE A 55 35.45 -14.02 -1.00
N SER A 56 35.21 -15.25 -1.45
CA SER A 56 36.06 -16.41 -1.15
C SER A 56 37.44 -16.30 -1.80
N ASN A 57 38.41 -17.07 -1.29
CA ASN A 57 39.75 -17.06 -1.87
C ASN A 57 39.72 -17.53 -3.35
N ILE A 58 40.19 -16.69 -4.26
CA ILE A 58 40.21 -16.96 -5.72
C ILE A 58 40.98 -18.26 -6.05
N ASP A 59 41.94 -18.64 -5.22
CA ASP A 59 42.65 -19.90 -5.41
C ASP A 59 41.77 -21.16 -5.28
N SER A 60 40.66 -21.03 -4.55
CA SER A 60 39.65 -22.08 -4.39
C SER A 60 38.54 -22.06 -5.44
N TRP A 61 38.52 -21.06 -6.34
CA TRP A 61 37.51 -20.98 -7.37
C TRP A 61 37.66 -22.10 -8.39
N GLU A 62 36.52 -22.62 -8.84
CA GLU A 62 36.45 -23.72 -9.80
C GLU A 62 36.65 -23.21 -11.22
N PHE A 63 37.63 -23.81 -11.91
CA PHE A 63 37.86 -23.59 -13.31
C PHE A 63 37.02 -24.57 -14.13
N SER A 64 36.38 -24.11 -15.18
CA SER A 64 35.65 -24.95 -16.12
C SER A 64 35.84 -24.47 -17.57
N VAL A 65 35.73 -25.40 -18.50
CA VAL A 65 35.79 -25.16 -19.93
C VAL A 65 34.38 -25.25 -20.50
N ASP A 66 33.98 -24.22 -21.28
CA ASP A 66 32.65 -24.12 -21.90
C ASP A 66 32.73 -24.45 -23.41
N GLN A 67 33.39 -25.55 -23.74
CA GLN A 67 33.45 -26.10 -25.08
C GLN A 67 33.85 -27.58 -25.07
N ASP A 68 33.40 -28.33 -26.07
CA ASP A 68 33.63 -29.78 -26.17
C ASP A 68 35.04 -30.16 -26.67
N ILE A 69 35.68 -29.27 -27.40
CA ILE A 69 36.96 -29.51 -28.07
C ILE A 69 37.94 -28.43 -27.67
N THR A 70 39.13 -28.86 -27.28
CA THR A 70 40.20 -27.94 -26.89
C THR A 70 41.42 -28.06 -27.84
N PRO A 71 42.20 -26.96 -28.00
CA PRO A 71 43.44 -26.99 -28.79
C PRO A 71 44.49 -27.95 -28.21
N GLU A 72 45.38 -28.48 -29.03
CA GLU A 72 46.51 -29.33 -28.61
C GLU A 72 47.44 -28.68 -27.56
N TRP A 73 47.50 -27.34 -27.56
CA TRP A 73 48.32 -26.58 -26.59
C TRP A 73 47.60 -26.40 -25.24
N PHE A 74 46.35 -26.82 -25.10
CA PHE A 74 45.56 -26.64 -23.86
C PHE A 74 46.11 -27.57 -22.78
N ASP A 75 46.57 -26.97 -21.70
CA ASP A 75 46.85 -27.64 -20.44
C ASP A 75 45.93 -27.03 -19.39
N GLU A 76 45.03 -27.84 -18.81
CA GLU A 76 44.02 -27.37 -17.89
C GLU A 76 44.61 -26.72 -16.65
N LYS A 77 45.71 -27.25 -16.12
CA LYS A 77 46.37 -26.70 -14.93
C LYS A 77 47.00 -25.35 -15.21
N ASP A 78 47.75 -25.24 -16.32
CA ASP A 78 48.37 -23.97 -16.74
C ASP A 78 47.27 -22.93 -17.04
N CYS A 79 46.26 -23.28 -17.79
CA CYS A 79 45.17 -22.39 -18.14
C CYS A 79 44.38 -21.91 -16.90
N ALA A 80 44.07 -22.80 -15.96
CA ALA A 80 43.43 -22.46 -14.71
C ALA A 80 44.28 -21.54 -13.83
N GLU A 81 45.58 -21.78 -13.72
CA GLU A 81 46.50 -20.90 -13.00
C GLU A 81 46.60 -19.50 -13.63
N ARG A 82 46.76 -19.45 -14.92
CA ARG A 82 46.80 -18.20 -15.69
C ARG A 82 45.49 -17.41 -15.52
N MET A 83 44.34 -18.09 -15.59
CA MET A 83 43.07 -17.46 -15.41
C MET A 83 42.89 -16.96 -13.97
N ARG A 84 43.25 -17.74 -12.93
CA ARG A 84 43.23 -17.28 -11.54
C ARG A 84 44.08 -16.02 -11.33
N ASN A 85 45.28 -15.98 -11.95
CA ASN A 85 46.12 -14.80 -11.84
C ASN A 85 45.50 -13.58 -12.52
N THR A 86 44.86 -13.76 -13.68
CA THR A 86 44.12 -12.69 -14.36
C THR A 86 42.93 -12.20 -13.51
N VAL A 87 42.14 -13.12 -12.91
CA VAL A 87 41.01 -12.77 -12.01
C VAL A 87 41.51 -12.09 -10.74
N LYS A 88 42.67 -12.49 -10.20
CA LYS A 88 43.26 -11.78 -9.04
C LYS A 88 43.61 -10.31 -9.34
N GLU A 89 44.12 -10.03 -10.55
CA GLU A 89 44.37 -8.63 -10.97
C GLU A 89 43.06 -7.85 -11.15
N TRP A 90 42.05 -8.46 -11.80
CA TRP A 90 40.73 -7.89 -11.94
C TRP A 90 40.08 -7.61 -10.55
N ALA A 91 40.19 -8.55 -9.59
CA ALA A 91 39.62 -8.43 -8.26
C ALA A 91 40.16 -7.22 -7.49
N LYS A 92 41.37 -6.75 -7.74
CA LYS A 92 41.93 -5.56 -7.06
C LYS A 92 41.14 -4.29 -7.30
N THR A 93 40.42 -4.21 -8.41
CA THR A 93 39.61 -3.06 -8.81
C THR A 93 38.08 -3.31 -8.68
N HIS A 94 37.67 -4.56 -8.44
CA HIS A 94 36.26 -4.96 -8.43
C HIS A 94 35.76 -5.58 -7.12
N ILE A 95 36.68 -6.14 -6.28
CA ILE A 95 36.32 -6.78 -5.02
C ILE A 95 36.99 -6.02 -3.88
N PHE A 96 36.19 -5.39 -3.06
CA PHE A 96 36.65 -4.57 -1.93
C PHE A 96 36.18 -5.20 -0.63
N ILE A 97 37.14 -5.53 0.27
CA ILE A 97 36.86 -6.15 1.56
C ILE A 97 37.56 -5.36 2.67
N GLY A 98 36.82 -4.93 3.69
CA GLY A 98 37.34 -4.30 4.90
C GLY A 98 38.02 -2.96 4.69
N GLN A 99 37.80 -2.29 3.56
CA GLN A 99 38.43 -1.00 3.23
C GLN A 99 37.68 0.16 3.89
N ASN A 100 38.38 1.28 4.12
CA ASN A 100 37.85 2.49 4.69
C ASN A 100 38.10 3.69 3.78
N GLY A 101 37.05 4.51 3.55
CA GLY A 101 37.14 5.70 2.70
C GLY A 101 37.19 5.36 1.19
N LEU A 102 36.42 4.37 0.77
CA LEU A 102 36.35 3.93 -0.63
C LEU A 102 35.44 4.86 -1.44
N SER A 103 35.94 5.35 -2.59
CA SER A 103 35.19 6.19 -3.52
C SER A 103 35.12 5.52 -4.91
N ILE A 104 33.91 5.26 -5.40
CA ILE A 104 33.65 4.55 -6.65
C ILE A 104 32.81 5.42 -7.57
N SER A 105 33.38 5.90 -8.68
CA SER A 105 32.69 6.77 -9.65
C SER A 105 32.38 6.09 -10.98
N HIS A 106 33.01 4.95 -11.26
CA HIS A 106 32.87 4.21 -12.51
C HIS A 106 33.25 2.74 -12.31
N GLY A 107 32.96 1.94 -13.29
CA GLY A 107 33.20 0.49 -13.29
C GLY A 107 31.89 -0.29 -13.16
N GLU A 108 31.96 -1.54 -13.55
CA GLU A 108 30.87 -2.51 -13.50
C GLU A 108 31.33 -3.75 -12.71
N ASN A 109 30.41 -4.61 -12.30
CA ASN A 109 30.72 -5.84 -11.58
C ASN A 109 31.54 -5.61 -10.30
N ILE A 110 31.20 -4.58 -9.52
CA ILE A 110 31.87 -4.23 -8.28
C ILE A 110 31.17 -4.88 -7.08
N PHE A 111 31.96 -5.46 -6.19
CA PHE A 111 31.51 -6.17 -4.99
C PHE A 111 32.16 -5.58 -3.74
N ILE A 112 31.35 -5.27 -2.73
CA ILE A 112 31.78 -4.56 -1.53
C ILE A 112 31.35 -5.33 -0.30
N LYS A 113 32.31 -5.67 0.59
CA LYS A 113 32.03 -6.40 1.85
C LYS A 113 32.79 -5.78 3.03
N ASP A 114 32.08 -5.56 4.14
CA ASP A 114 32.63 -5.08 5.41
C ASP A 114 33.46 -3.77 5.30
N CYS A 115 33.22 -2.96 4.27
CA CYS A 115 33.89 -1.69 4.02
C CYS A 115 33.21 -0.56 4.84
N LYS A 116 33.96 0.51 5.11
CA LYS A 116 33.47 1.67 5.86
C LYS A 116 33.64 2.96 5.08
N ASN A 117 32.70 3.91 5.28
CA ASN A 117 32.73 5.23 4.64
C ASN A 117 32.88 5.12 3.11
N VAL A 118 31.98 4.37 2.48
CA VAL A 118 31.97 4.15 1.03
C VAL A 118 31.10 5.21 0.35
N ASP A 119 31.61 5.82 -0.71
CA ASP A 119 30.84 6.68 -1.62
C ASP A 119 30.76 6.06 -3.00
N ILE A 120 29.55 5.98 -3.54
CA ILE A 120 29.25 5.43 -4.88
C ILE A 120 28.52 6.52 -5.65
N TYR A 121 29.07 6.95 -6.79
CA TYR A 121 28.54 8.10 -7.51
C TYR A 121 28.77 8.02 -9.03
N ASP A 122 28.33 9.04 -9.74
CA ASP A 122 28.38 9.14 -11.21
C ASP A 122 27.69 7.96 -11.91
N ASN A 123 28.43 7.12 -12.64
CA ASN A 123 27.87 5.99 -13.40
C ASN A 123 28.40 4.63 -12.89
N ALA A 124 28.82 4.54 -11.65
CA ALA A 124 29.30 3.28 -11.07
C ALA A 124 28.17 2.23 -11.00
N THR A 125 28.50 1.00 -11.32
CA THR A 125 27.60 -0.15 -11.17
C THR A 125 28.18 -1.11 -10.14
N VAL A 126 27.51 -1.24 -9.02
CA VAL A 126 27.86 -2.12 -7.90
C VAL A 126 26.90 -3.30 -7.87
N GLU A 127 27.43 -4.51 -7.95
CA GLU A 127 26.61 -5.74 -7.88
C GLU A 127 26.09 -5.97 -6.47
N ASN A 128 26.98 -5.92 -5.48
CA ASN A 128 26.64 -6.26 -4.11
C ASN A 128 27.31 -5.36 -3.08
N ILE A 129 26.51 -4.91 -2.12
CA ILE A 129 26.95 -4.29 -0.87
C ILE A 129 26.56 -5.25 0.26
N TYR A 130 27.55 -5.82 0.95
CA TYR A 130 27.38 -7.00 1.81
C TYR A 130 28.03 -6.82 3.19
N GLY A 131 27.61 -7.65 4.16
CA GLY A 131 28.15 -7.69 5.52
C GLY A 131 27.87 -6.41 6.29
N ASN A 132 28.81 -5.98 7.12
CA ASN A 132 28.69 -4.75 7.93
C ASN A 132 29.16 -3.49 7.17
N THR A 133 28.96 -3.43 5.86
CA THR A 133 29.37 -2.28 5.04
C THR A 133 28.60 -1.00 5.41
N THR A 134 29.34 0.11 5.56
CA THR A 134 28.72 1.45 5.69
C THR A 134 28.96 2.28 4.44
N VAL A 135 27.88 2.72 3.81
CA VAL A 135 27.90 3.58 2.64
C VAL A 135 27.37 4.96 3.03
N GLU A 136 28.13 6.00 2.76
CA GLU A 136 27.70 7.38 3.02
C GLU A 136 26.69 7.82 1.94
N ASN A 137 27.06 7.65 0.67
CA ASN A 137 26.25 8.09 -0.45
C ASN A 137 26.22 7.09 -1.60
N ILE A 138 25.02 6.90 -2.17
CA ILE A 138 24.79 6.33 -3.49
C ILE A 138 24.08 7.41 -4.29
N CYS A 139 24.76 8.07 -5.23
CA CYS A 139 24.23 9.26 -5.90
C CYS A 139 24.64 9.36 -7.38
N GLY A 140 24.28 10.46 -8.05
CA GLY A 140 24.46 10.60 -9.50
C GLY A 140 23.54 9.66 -10.27
N ASN A 141 24.09 8.88 -11.19
CA ASN A 141 23.40 7.83 -11.93
C ASN A 141 23.89 6.43 -11.51
N ALA A 142 24.43 6.30 -10.32
CA ALA A 142 24.95 5.04 -9.82
C ALA A 142 23.88 3.97 -9.76
N THR A 143 24.25 2.74 -10.07
CA THR A 143 23.38 1.57 -9.99
C THR A 143 23.93 0.59 -8.97
N VAL A 144 23.07 0.11 -8.08
CA VAL A 144 23.39 -0.94 -7.10
C VAL A 144 22.38 -2.06 -7.24
N ASN A 145 22.82 -3.29 -7.49
CA ASN A 145 21.89 -4.40 -7.63
C ASN A 145 21.39 -4.90 -6.28
N TYR A 146 22.28 -5.10 -5.31
CA TYR A 146 21.89 -5.63 -3.98
C TYR A 146 22.55 -4.87 -2.83
N ILE A 147 21.74 -4.51 -1.84
CA ILE A 147 22.16 -4.07 -0.51
C ILE A 147 21.55 -5.05 0.49
N TYR A 148 22.36 -5.82 1.20
CA TYR A 148 21.85 -6.89 2.06
C TYR A 148 22.72 -7.17 3.29
N ASP A 149 22.35 -8.18 4.09
CA ASP A 149 22.89 -8.44 5.44
C ASP A 149 22.69 -7.25 6.38
N ASP A 150 23.73 -6.84 7.09
CA ASP A 150 23.72 -5.74 8.05
C ASP A 150 24.28 -4.43 7.45
N ALA A 151 24.23 -4.30 6.12
CA ALA A 151 24.74 -3.11 5.43
C ALA A 151 23.93 -1.85 5.81
N THR A 152 24.63 -0.76 6.00
CA THR A 152 24.02 0.53 6.36
C THR A 152 24.32 1.56 5.27
N VAL A 153 23.30 2.20 4.72
CA VAL A 153 23.40 3.26 3.73
C VAL A 153 22.80 4.54 4.28
N LYS A 154 23.55 5.62 4.30
CA LYS A 154 23.04 6.90 4.77
C LYS A 154 22.13 7.57 3.75
N SER A 155 22.53 7.62 2.48
CA SER A 155 21.74 8.29 1.45
C SER A 155 21.80 7.57 0.10
N ILE A 156 20.62 7.39 -0.51
CA ILE A 156 20.43 7.04 -1.91
C ILE A 156 19.72 8.23 -2.55
N CYS A 157 20.37 8.94 -3.47
CA CYS A 157 19.88 10.24 -3.94
C CYS A 157 20.14 10.50 -5.43
N ASP A 158 19.79 11.68 -5.89
CA ASP A 158 19.85 12.12 -7.29
C ASP A 158 19.04 11.20 -8.22
N ASN A 159 19.69 10.55 -9.20
CA ASN A 159 19.06 9.59 -10.11
C ASN A 159 19.56 8.15 -9.83
N ALA A 160 20.09 7.88 -8.65
CA ALA A 160 20.62 6.57 -8.32
C ALA A 160 19.54 5.48 -8.39
N THR A 161 19.92 4.31 -8.83
CA THR A 161 19.02 3.16 -8.94
C THR A 161 19.51 2.02 -8.05
N VAL A 162 18.62 1.49 -7.22
CA VAL A 162 18.89 0.30 -6.41
C VAL A 162 17.84 -0.76 -6.74
N GLU A 163 18.29 -1.94 -7.17
CA GLU A 163 17.36 -3.03 -7.49
C GLU A 163 16.74 -3.62 -6.22
N ARG A 164 17.56 -3.95 -5.20
CA ARG A 164 17.09 -4.61 -3.98
C ARG A 164 17.79 -4.13 -2.71
N ILE A 165 16.98 -3.89 -1.69
CA ILE A 165 17.41 -3.65 -0.31
C ILE A 165 16.77 -4.76 0.54
N CYS A 166 17.56 -5.63 1.16
CA CYS A 166 17.04 -6.81 1.86
C CYS A 166 17.93 -7.25 3.05
N GLY A 167 17.62 -8.41 3.62
CA GLY A 167 18.29 -8.87 4.86
C GLY A 167 17.91 -7.98 6.04
N ASN A 168 18.88 -7.54 6.80
CA ASN A 168 18.74 -6.55 7.88
C ASN A 168 19.29 -5.18 7.47
N ALA A 169 19.40 -4.90 6.18
CA ALA A 169 19.98 -3.65 5.69
C ALA A 169 19.23 -2.42 6.18
N MET A 170 19.96 -1.39 6.53
CA MET A 170 19.41 -0.12 7.01
C MET A 170 19.71 1.00 6.02
N VAL A 171 18.70 1.73 5.58
CA VAL A 171 18.84 2.92 4.75
C VAL A 171 18.22 4.11 5.44
N LYS A 172 18.97 5.20 5.59
CA LYS A 172 18.44 6.39 6.24
C LYS A 172 17.60 7.23 5.30
N TYR A 173 18.10 7.55 4.10
CA TYR A 173 17.38 8.38 3.14
C TYR A 173 17.37 7.73 1.75
N ILE A 174 16.19 7.66 1.15
CA ILE A 174 15.96 7.47 -0.28
C ILE A 174 15.31 8.75 -0.78
N CYS A 175 16.03 9.58 -1.54
CA CYS A 175 15.58 10.94 -1.84
C CYS A 175 15.97 11.40 -3.27
N GLY A 176 15.75 12.68 -3.58
CA GLY A 176 15.98 13.19 -4.93
C GLY A 176 15.02 12.57 -5.94
N LYS A 177 15.53 11.93 -6.96
CA LYS A 177 14.80 11.13 -7.96
C LYS A 177 15.26 9.66 -7.94
N ALA A 178 15.80 9.22 -6.84
CA ALA A 178 16.29 7.85 -6.71
C ALA A 178 15.17 6.83 -6.93
N THR A 179 15.52 5.72 -7.53
CA THR A 179 14.60 4.61 -7.78
C THR A 179 15.05 3.37 -7.03
N VAL A 180 14.19 2.81 -6.21
CA VAL A 180 14.41 1.52 -5.55
C VAL A 180 13.31 0.55 -5.98
N LYS A 181 13.68 -0.61 -6.50
CA LYS A 181 12.68 -1.55 -6.99
C LYS A 181 12.06 -2.38 -5.86
N TYR A 182 12.88 -2.94 -4.99
CA TYR A 182 12.39 -3.78 -3.89
C TYR A 182 13.05 -3.46 -2.56
N ILE A 183 12.24 -3.34 -1.51
CA ILE A 183 12.66 -3.29 -0.11
C ILE A 183 11.96 -4.47 0.58
N TYR A 184 12.70 -5.46 1.09
CA TYR A 184 12.11 -6.68 1.63
C TYR A 184 12.97 -7.36 2.72
N GLY A 185 12.51 -8.53 3.19
CA GLY A 185 13.13 -9.18 4.34
C GLY A 185 12.87 -8.41 5.62
N ASN A 186 13.90 -8.13 6.40
CA ASN A 186 13.84 -7.29 7.60
C ASN A 186 14.48 -5.91 7.38
N ALA A 187 14.59 -5.47 6.13
CA ALA A 187 15.21 -4.19 5.81
C ALA A 187 14.46 -3.02 6.44
N THR A 188 15.20 -2.02 6.88
CA THR A 188 14.64 -0.82 7.50
C THR A 188 15.03 0.42 6.71
N VAL A 189 14.05 1.27 6.40
CA VAL A 189 14.27 2.57 5.77
C VAL A 189 13.69 3.66 6.66
N GLU A 190 14.48 4.68 7.02
CA GLU A 190 13.95 5.79 7.82
C GLU A 190 13.07 6.70 6.95
N ASN A 191 13.57 7.16 5.79
CA ASN A 191 12.86 8.15 4.98
C ASN A 191 12.90 7.83 3.48
N ILE A 192 11.73 7.84 2.85
CA ILE A 192 11.54 7.87 1.41
C ILE A 192 10.93 9.23 1.09
N CYS A 193 11.68 10.12 0.45
CA CYS A 193 11.29 11.53 0.32
C CYS A 193 11.71 12.17 -1.02
N GLY A 194 11.47 13.46 -1.19
CA GLY A 194 11.73 14.17 -2.43
C GLY A 194 10.81 13.71 -3.56
N LYS A 195 11.36 13.22 -4.64
CA LYS A 195 10.65 12.59 -5.78
C LYS A 195 11.11 11.14 -5.98
N ALA A 196 11.53 10.50 -4.92
CA ALA A 196 11.97 9.12 -4.96
C ALA A 196 10.83 8.17 -5.34
N THR A 197 11.15 7.12 -6.06
CA THR A 197 10.20 6.08 -6.43
C THR A 197 10.63 4.76 -5.84
N VAL A 198 9.74 4.11 -5.12
CA VAL A 198 9.92 2.74 -4.65
C VAL A 198 8.82 1.86 -5.25
N LYS A 199 9.21 0.76 -5.89
CA LYS A 199 8.22 -0.11 -6.50
C LYS A 199 7.49 -0.95 -5.45
N TYR A 200 8.21 -1.74 -4.67
CA TYR A 200 7.58 -2.59 -3.64
C TYR A 200 8.32 -2.56 -2.31
N ILE A 201 7.54 -2.48 -1.24
CA ILE A 201 7.95 -2.68 0.15
C ILE A 201 7.18 -3.92 0.62
N HIS A 202 7.86 -5.02 0.94
CA HIS A 202 7.18 -6.27 1.27
C HIS A 202 7.90 -7.12 2.34
N ASP A 203 7.39 -8.32 2.61
CA ASP A 203 7.81 -9.21 3.70
C ASP A 203 7.68 -8.53 5.07
N ASN A 204 8.75 -8.43 5.85
CA ASN A 204 8.77 -7.76 7.15
C ASN A 204 9.49 -6.40 7.11
N ALA A 205 9.65 -5.82 5.92
CA ALA A 205 10.34 -4.54 5.79
C ALA A 205 9.63 -3.42 6.56
N THR A 206 10.41 -2.53 7.13
CA THR A 206 9.91 -1.40 7.92
C THR A 206 10.33 -0.08 7.28
N VAL A 207 9.39 0.83 7.09
CA VAL A 207 9.65 2.19 6.64
C VAL A 207 9.07 3.18 7.66
N GLU A 208 9.88 4.14 8.12
CA GLU A 208 9.36 5.13 9.06
C GLU A 208 8.54 6.20 8.33
N ASN A 209 9.08 6.86 7.32
CA ASN A 209 8.40 7.94 6.60
C ASN A 209 8.39 7.75 5.09
N ILE A 210 7.24 7.98 4.48
CA ILE A 210 7.06 8.20 3.03
C ILE A 210 6.48 9.60 2.89
N CYS A 211 7.23 10.54 2.34
CA CYS A 211 6.87 11.97 2.40
C CYS A 211 7.26 12.78 1.17
N ASP A 212 7.05 14.08 1.22
CA ASP A 212 7.24 15.02 0.11
C ASP A 212 6.39 14.62 -1.12
N ASN A 213 7.03 14.34 -2.25
CA ASN A 213 6.39 13.86 -3.48
C ASN A 213 6.86 12.43 -3.84
N ALA A 214 7.21 11.65 -2.84
CA ALA A 214 7.63 10.25 -3.05
C ALA A 214 6.48 9.39 -3.55
N THR A 215 6.79 8.41 -4.38
CA THR A 215 5.81 7.47 -4.94
C THR A 215 6.19 6.05 -4.56
N VAL A 216 5.22 5.28 -4.07
CA VAL A 216 5.36 3.85 -3.79
C VAL A 216 4.25 3.08 -4.52
N GLU A 217 4.59 2.11 -5.37
CA GLU A 217 3.59 1.29 -6.07
C GLU A 217 2.89 0.31 -5.11
N GLY A 218 3.64 -0.37 -4.24
CA GLY A 218 3.04 -1.36 -3.35
C GLY A 218 3.69 -1.49 -1.98
N ILE A 219 2.86 -1.55 -0.95
CA ILE A 219 3.23 -1.92 0.43
C ILE A 219 2.47 -3.20 0.74
N CYS A 220 3.15 -4.34 0.81
CA CYS A 220 2.55 -5.66 0.82
C CYS A 220 3.17 -6.59 1.88
N GLY A 221 2.66 -7.83 1.97
CA GLY A 221 3.18 -8.81 2.92
C GLY A 221 2.86 -8.43 4.36
N LYS A 222 3.86 -8.43 5.22
CA LYS A 222 3.78 -7.94 6.61
C LYS A 222 4.56 -6.65 6.80
N ALA A 223 4.77 -5.90 5.72
CA ALA A 223 5.51 -4.65 5.78
C ALA A 223 4.81 -3.65 6.71
N THR A 224 5.62 -2.88 7.41
CA THR A 224 5.13 -1.85 8.33
C THR A 224 5.61 -0.49 7.86
N VAL A 225 4.68 0.43 7.66
CA VAL A 225 4.97 1.84 7.39
C VAL A 225 4.40 2.69 8.51
N LYS A 226 5.21 3.53 9.13
CA LYS A 226 4.74 4.36 10.22
C LYS A 226 3.95 5.55 9.69
N TYR A 227 4.52 6.33 8.79
CA TYR A 227 3.89 7.55 8.29
C TYR A 227 3.92 7.64 6.76
N ILE A 228 2.78 7.99 6.16
CA ILE A 228 2.64 8.41 4.77
C ILE A 228 2.06 9.81 4.79
N HIS A 229 2.82 10.82 4.36
CA HIS A 229 2.41 12.20 4.55
C HIS A 229 2.89 13.17 3.46
N ASP A 230 2.60 14.45 3.63
CA ASP A 230 2.80 15.54 2.67
C ASP A 230 2.06 15.27 1.36
N ASN A 231 2.72 15.19 0.22
CA ASN A 231 2.11 14.87 -1.07
C ASN A 231 2.52 13.47 -1.56
N ALA A 232 2.88 12.58 -0.64
CA ALA A 232 3.29 11.23 -1.00
C ALA A 232 2.12 10.45 -1.64
N THR A 233 2.45 9.63 -2.62
CA THR A 233 1.47 8.79 -3.32
C THR A 233 1.81 7.32 -3.13
N VAL A 234 0.83 6.54 -2.71
CA VAL A 234 0.93 5.09 -2.61
C VAL A 234 -0.20 4.48 -3.44
N GLU A 235 0.13 3.61 -4.39
CA GLU A 235 -0.92 2.97 -5.17
C GLU A 235 -1.63 1.89 -4.36
N ASN A 236 -0.90 0.95 -3.77
CA ASN A 236 -1.48 -0.20 -3.09
C ASN A 236 -0.91 -0.44 -1.70
N ILE A 237 -1.79 -0.64 -0.73
CA ILE A 237 -1.46 -1.16 0.60
C ILE A 237 -2.24 -2.47 0.76
N CYS A 238 -1.55 -3.61 0.83
CA CYS A 238 -2.23 -4.90 0.63
C CYS A 238 -1.68 -6.07 1.46
N VAL A 239 -2.36 -7.18 1.34
CA VAL A 239 -2.08 -8.49 1.99
C VAL A 239 -2.28 -8.41 3.50
N ALA A 240 -1.26 -8.12 4.27
CA ALA A 240 -1.30 -7.96 5.74
C ALA A 240 -0.39 -6.81 6.19
N ALA A 241 -0.20 -5.82 5.32
CA ALA A 241 0.60 -4.64 5.63
C ALA A 241 -0.04 -3.79 6.73
N THR A 242 0.78 -3.11 7.49
CA THR A 242 0.34 -2.22 8.58
C THR A 242 0.83 -0.80 8.31
N VAL A 243 -0.06 0.16 8.38
CA VAL A 243 0.27 1.59 8.30
C VAL A 243 -0.25 2.30 9.55
N GLU A 244 0.61 3.02 10.26
CA GLU A 244 0.17 3.77 11.44
C GLU A 244 -0.65 4.99 11.05
N SER A 245 -0.13 5.86 10.15
CA SER A 245 -0.84 7.07 9.78
C SER A 245 -0.64 7.48 8.32
N ILE A 246 -1.73 7.88 7.68
CA ILE A 246 -1.79 8.52 6.36
C ILE A 246 -2.36 9.91 6.59
N TYR A 247 -1.61 10.98 6.33
CA TYR A 247 -2.05 12.34 6.69
C TYR A 247 -1.51 13.43 5.75
N ASN A 248 -1.83 14.70 6.05
CA ASN A 248 -1.60 15.87 5.19
C ASN A 248 -2.32 15.72 3.84
N ASN A 249 -1.62 15.83 2.71
CA ASN A 249 -2.20 15.69 1.38
C ASN A 249 -1.82 14.34 0.74
N ALA A 250 -1.49 13.32 1.54
CA ALA A 250 -1.11 12.01 1.03
C ALA A 250 -2.27 11.37 0.24
N THR A 251 -1.93 10.68 -0.82
CA THR A 251 -2.90 9.98 -1.67
C THR A 251 -2.61 8.49 -1.65
N VAL A 252 -3.63 7.70 -1.38
CA VAL A 252 -3.57 6.23 -1.48
C VAL A 252 -4.67 5.76 -2.42
N GLU A 253 -4.33 5.00 -3.46
CA GLU A 253 -5.35 4.50 -4.36
C GLU A 253 -6.14 3.36 -3.71
N SER A 254 -5.48 2.33 -3.19
CA SER A 254 -6.17 1.14 -2.67
C SER A 254 -5.57 0.62 -1.36
N ILE A 255 -6.43 0.34 -0.41
CA ILE A 255 -6.14 -0.35 0.85
C ILE A 255 -6.98 -1.63 0.86
N TYR A 256 -6.35 -2.81 0.76
CA TYR A 256 -7.09 -4.08 0.64
C TYR A 256 -6.39 -5.29 1.26
N GLY A 257 -7.08 -6.42 1.27
CA GLY A 257 -6.60 -7.64 1.96
C GLY A 257 -6.87 -7.58 3.46
N ASN A 258 -5.99 -8.11 4.27
CA ASN A 258 -6.07 -8.07 5.75
C ASN A 258 -5.23 -6.89 6.32
N THR A 259 -5.21 -5.77 5.62
CA THR A 259 -4.41 -4.59 5.95
C THR A 259 -4.97 -3.86 7.16
N THR A 260 -4.10 -3.33 7.99
CA THR A 260 -4.48 -2.49 9.12
C THR A 260 -3.94 -1.08 8.93
N VAL A 261 -4.81 -0.08 9.01
CA VAL A 261 -4.44 1.34 9.03
C VAL A 261 -5.01 1.97 10.28
N LYS A 262 -4.19 2.61 11.10
CA LYS A 262 -4.65 3.19 12.35
C LYS A 262 -5.29 4.56 12.14
N TYR A 263 -4.65 5.45 11.41
CA TYR A 263 -5.19 6.80 11.15
C TYR A 263 -5.14 7.16 9.66
N ILE A 264 -6.24 7.67 9.13
CA ILE A 264 -6.31 8.39 7.85
C ILE A 264 -6.84 9.79 8.18
N CYS A 265 -6.00 10.82 8.11
CA CYS A 265 -6.35 12.14 8.64
C CYS A 265 -5.77 13.32 7.83
N GLY A 266 -5.96 14.54 8.32
CA GLY A 266 -5.51 15.75 7.62
C GLY A 266 -6.37 16.06 6.39
N LYS A 267 -5.76 16.08 5.21
CA LYS A 267 -6.43 16.23 3.90
C LYS A 267 -6.10 15.02 3.00
N ALA A 268 -5.88 13.86 3.59
CA ALA A 268 -5.55 12.66 2.85
C ALA A 268 -6.71 12.24 1.93
N THR A 269 -6.38 11.65 0.81
CA THR A 269 -7.34 11.08 -0.13
C THR A 269 -7.10 9.59 -0.26
N VAL A 270 -8.13 8.78 -0.06
CA VAL A 270 -8.10 7.34 -0.28
C VAL A 270 -9.22 6.96 -1.24
N LYS A 271 -8.91 6.29 -2.33
CA LYS A 271 -9.91 5.94 -3.31
C LYS A 271 -10.70 4.69 -2.90
N TYR A 272 -10.00 3.62 -2.54
CA TYR A 272 -10.63 2.36 -2.18
C TYR A 272 -10.13 1.82 -0.84
N ILE A 273 -11.06 1.46 0.04
CA ILE A 273 -10.79 0.67 1.25
C ILE A 273 -11.65 -0.59 1.14
N CYS A 274 -11.05 -1.76 0.96
CA CYS A 274 -11.81 -2.96 0.62
C CYS A 274 -11.21 -4.28 1.14
N GLY A 275 -11.85 -5.38 0.77
CA GLY A 275 -11.44 -6.72 1.16
C GLY A 275 -11.77 -7.01 2.62
N LYS A 276 -10.76 -7.22 3.46
CA LYS A 276 -10.87 -7.39 4.92
C LYS A 276 -10.02 -6.35 5.65
N ALA A 277 -9.86 -5.17 5.05
CA ALA A 277 -9.09 -4.11 5.64
C ALA A 277 -9.74 -3.60 6.93
N THR A 278 -8.92 -3.24 7.90
CA THR A 278 -9.35 -2.60 9.15
C THR A 278 -8.77 -1.20 9.22
N VAL A 279 -9.60 -0.21 9.41
CA VAL A 279 -9.20 1.18 9.64
C VAL A 279 -9.76 1.63 10.99
N GLU A 280 -8.89 2.04 11.91
CA GLU A 280 -9.37 2.51 13.21
C GLU A 280 -10.02 3.89 13.08
N ASN A 281 -9.36 4.85 12.46
CA ASN A 281 -9.85 6.23 12.42
C ASN A 281 -9.69 6.88 11.04
N ILE A 282 -10.78 7.45 10.54
CA ILE A 282 -10.79 8.35 9.39
C ILE A 282 -11.23 9.72 9.90
N CYS A 283 -10.36 10.72 9.82
CA CYS A 283 -10.63 12.01 10.48
C CYS A 283 -10.08 13.24 9.75
N GLY A 284 -10.31 14.41 10.30
CA GLY A 284 -9.86 15.68 9.72
C GLY A 284 -10.72 16.12 8.52
N ASN A 285 -10.08 16.51 7.43
CA ASN A 285 -10.73 16.86 6.15
C ASN A 285 -10.45 15.77 5.08
N THR A 286 -10.46 14.54 5.47
CA THR A 286 -10.12 13.37 4.62
C THR A 286 -11.25 13.09 3.63
N THR A 287 -10.88 12.67 2.44
CA THR A 287 -11.83 12.17 1.42
C THR A 287 -11.59 10.69 1.18
N VAL A 288 -12.65 9.89 1.24
CA VAL A 288 -12.63 8.48 0.85
C VAL A 288 -13.71 8.28 -0.20
N GLU A 289 -13.36 7.73 -1.37
CA GLU A 289 -14.38 7.45 -2.37
C GLU A 289 -15.22 6.25 -1.95
N ASN A 290 -14.62 5.09 -1.73
CA ASN A 290 -15.36 3.86 -1.50
C ASN A 290 -14.80 3.02 -0.35
N ILE A 291 -15.70 2.53 0.50
CA ILE A 291 -15.44 1.56 1.56
C ILE A 291 -16.34 0.35 1.30
N TYR A 292 -15.76 -0.83 1.02
CA TYR A 292 -16.56 -1.99 0.63
C TYR A 292 -15.93 -3.34 0.96
N GLY A 293 -16.63 -4.41 0.62
CA GLY A 293 -16.25 -5.78 0.97
C GLY A 293 -16.54 -6.09 2.45
N ASN A 294 -15.68 -6.84 3.11
CA ASN A 294 -15.79 -7.14 4.54
C ASN A 294 -14.92 -6.20 5.39
N THR A 295 -14.85 -4.94 5.00
CA THR A 295 -14.04 -3.90 5.64
C THR A 295 -14.64 -3.50 6.98
N THR A 296 -13.78 -3.25 7.95
CA THR A 296 -14.16 -2.68 9.24
C THR A 296 -13.56 -1.29 9.40
N VAL A 297 -14.37 -0.30 9.70
CA VAL A 297 -13.94 1.04 10.09
C VAL A 297 -14.49 1.33 11.48
N GLU A 298 -13.63 1.68 12.45
CA GLU A 298 -14.11 2.00 13.78
C GLU A 298 -14.75 3.39 13.79
N ASN A 299 -14.02 4.43 13.40
CA ASN A 299 -14.52 5.79 13.50
C ASN A 299 -14.31 6.61 12.21
N ILE A 300 -15.36 7.32 11.80
CA ILE A 300 -15.35 8.34 10.76
C ILE A 300 -15.79 9.66 11.40
N TYR A 301 -14.90 10.62 11.59
CA TYR A 301 -15.24 11.86 12.31
C TYR A 301 -14.49 13.10 11.81
N GLY A 302 -14.90 14.27 12.24
CA GLY A 302 -14.40 15.56 11.75
C GLY A 302 -15.15 16.00 10.49
N ASN A 303 -14.47 16.59 9.50
CA ASN A 303 -15.05 17.00 8.23
C ASN A 303 -14.77 15.98 7.11
N VAL A 304 -14.88 14.72 7.41
CA VAL A 304 -14.63 13.63 6.45
C VAL A 304 -15.74 13.56 5.42
N THR A 305 -15.38 13.30 4.17
CA THR A 305 -16.33 12.98 3.11
C THR A 305 -16.10 11.55 2.63
N VAL A 306 -17.15 10.74 2.64
CA VAL A 306 -17.16 9.39 2.06
C VAL A 306 -18.23 9.33 0.98
N GLU A 307 -17.88 8.93 -0.22
CA GLU A 307 -18.85 8.81 -1.32
C GLU A 307 -19.74 7.59 -1.09
N SER A 308 -19.18 6.40 -0.89
CA SER A 308 -19.97 5.20 -0.73
C SER A 308 -19.40 4.20 0.27
N ILE A 309 -20.29 3.62 1.08
CA ILE A 309 -20.02 2.48 1.96
C ILE A 309 -20.96 1.35 1.55
N TYR A 310 -20.44 0.20 1.14
CA TYR A 310 -21.30 -0.85 0.58
C TYR A 310 -20.78 -2.28 0.79
N ASP A 311 -21.46 -3.25 0.17
CA ASP A 311 -21.29 -4.70 0.37
C ASP A 311 -21.56 -5.14 1.82
N ASN A 312 -20.55 -5.69 2.50
CA ASN A 312 -20.67 -6.18 3.89
C ASN A 312 -19.79 -5.35 4.86
N ALA A 313 -19.56 -4.07 4.55
CA ALA A 313 -18.75 -3.21 5.39
C ALA A 313 -19.41 -3.00 6.76
N THR A 314 -18.58 -2.85 7.78
CA THR A 314 -19.00 -2.52 9.14
C THR A 314 -18.35 -1.21 9.56
N VAL A 315 -19.15 -0.27 10.05
CA VAL A 315 -18.69 1.00 10.61
C VAL A 315 -19.23 1.14 12.03
N GLU A 316 -18.33 1.32 13.01
CA GLU A 316 -18.77 1.52 14.40
C GLU A 316 -19.40 2.91 14.57
N SER A 317 -18.72 3.97 14.13
CA SER A 317 -19.20 5.33 14.35
C SER A 317 -18.99 6.26 13.16
N ILE A 318 -20.01 7.05 12.81
CA ILE A 318 -19.97 8.16 11.87
C ILE A 318 -20.41 9.41 12.63
N CYS A 319 -19.49 10.31 12.95
CA CYS A 319 -19.76 11.45 13.84
C CYS A 319 -19.05 12.76 13.43
N GLY A 320 -19.10 13.77 14.27
CA GLY A 320 -18.57 15.11 13.97
C GLY A 320 -19.40 15.80 12.89
N LYS A 321 -18.76 16.26 11.83
CA LYS A 321 -19.38 16.82 10.62
C LYS A 321 -19.16 15.92 9.40
N ALA A 322 -19.00 14.63 9.62
CA ALA A 322 -18.79 13.68 8.55
C ALA A 322 -19.97 13.66 7.57
N MET A 323 -19.67 13.61 6.31
CA MET A 323 -20.64 13.48 5.22
C MET A 323 -20.46 12.14 4.52
N VAL A 324 -21.47 11.31 4.50
CA VAL A 324 -21.52 10.08 3.75
C VAL A 324 -22.63 10.19 2.69
N GLU A 325 -22.28 10.03 1.42
CA GLU A 325 -23.29 10.15 0.38
C GLU A 325 -24.19 8.91 0.33
N ASN A 326 -23.61 7.71 0.24
CA ASN A 326 -24.38 6.48 0.10
C ASN A 326 -23.90 5.39 1.07
N ILE A 327 -24.87 4.74 1.72
CA ILE A 327 -24.65 3.52 2.52
C ILE A 327 -25.61 2.45 1.99
N TYR A 328 -25.10 1.35 1.43
CA TYR A 328 -25.97 0.34 0.81
C TYR A 328 -25.37 -1.08 0.83
N GLY A 329 -26.16 -2.05 0.38
CA GLY A 329 -25.83 -3.47 0.45
C GLY A 329 -26.21 -4.07 1.81
N ASN A 330 -25.31 -4.84 2.42
CA ASN A 330 -25.52 -5.45 3.74
C ASN A 330 -24.66 -4.74 4.82
N VAL A 331 -24.52 -3.43 4.70
CA VAL A 331 -23.70 -2.63 5.63
C VAL A 331 -24.32 -2.58 7.02
N THR A 332 -23.47 -2.64 8.02
CA THR A 332 -23.87 -2.37 9.41
C THR A 332 -23.16 -1.12 9.90
N VAL A 333 -23.94 -0.14 10.34
CA VAL A 333 -23.43 1.06 11.04
C VAL A 333 -24.00 1.03 12.45
N LYS A 334 -23.14 1.13 13.46
CA LYS A 334 -23.61 1.11 14.84
C LYS A 334 -24.12 2.48 15.26
N ASP A 335 -23.33 3.53 15.12
CA ASP A 335 -23.74 4.87 15.54
C ASP A 335 -23.53 5.92 14.41
N ILE A 336 -24.55 6.77 14.21
CA ILE A 336 -24.45 8.01 13.43
C ILE A 336 -24.81 9.15 14.38
N CYS A 337 -23.90 10.08 14.64
CA CYS A 337 -24.05 11.04 15.73
C CYS A 337 -23.49 12.43 15.45
N ASP A 338 -23.54 13.28 16.46
CA ASP A 338 -23.13 14.70 16.41
C ASP A 338 -23.88 15.45 15.28
N ASN A 339 -23.15 16.03 14.33
CA ASN A 339 -23.71 16.75 13.17
C ASN A 339 -23.45 15.98 11.86
N ALA A 340 -23.29 14.66 11.93
CA ALA A 340 -23.05 13.85 10.76
C ALA A 340 -24.24 13.89 9.78
N THR A 341 -23.95 13.87 8.50
CA THR A 341 -24.98 13.86 7.45
C THR A 341 -24.79 12.63 6.58
N VAL A 342 -25.84 11.83 6.45
CA VAL A 342 -25.91 10.73 5.50
C VAL A 342 -26.96 11.06 4.45
N THR A 343 -26.58 11.05 3.18
CA THR A 343 -27.55 11.39 2.12
C THR A 343 -28.49 10.22 1.88
N CYS A 344 -27.98 9.00 1.69
CA CYS A 344 -28.82 7.86 1.35
C CYS A 344 -28.42 6.60 2.11
N ILE A 345 -29.38 5.94 2.73
CA ILE A 345 -29.24 4.62 3.34
C ILE A 345 -30.21 3.68 2.61
N TYR A 346 -29.72 2.63 1.95
CA TYR A 346 -30.59 1.74 1.20
C TYR A 346 -30.06 0.29 1.12
N GLY A 347 -30.77 -0.57 0.40
CA GLY A 347 -30.49 -2.02 0.35
C GLY A 347 -30.89 -2.70 1.67
N ASN A 348 -30.07 -3.62 2.16
CA ASN A 348 -30.30 -4.33 3.42
C ASN A 348 -29.46 -3.72 4.56
N THR A 349 -29.19 -2.43 4.51
CA THR A 349 -28.36 -1.73 5.49
C THR A 349 -29.04 -1.70 6.87
N THR A 350 -28.28 -1.95 7.91
CA THR A 350 -28.72 -1.81 9.30
C THR A 350 -27.96 -0.69 10.00
N VAL A 351 -28.67 0.30 10.51
CA VAL A 351 -28.14 1.33 11.41
C VAL A 351 -28.70 1.11 12.79
N VAL A 352 -27.84 0.97 13.80
CA VAL A 352 -28.31 0.67 15.17
C VAL A 352 -28.81 1.93 15.86
N ASN A 353 -28.00 2.98 15.89
CA ASN A 353 -28.43 4.25 16.52
C ASN A 353 -28.13 5.44 15.60
N ILE A 354 -29.05 6.39 15.60
CA ILE A 354 -28.84 7.74 15.08
C ILE A 354 -29.22 8.71 16.19
N HIS A 355 -28.31 9.57 16.61
CA HIS A 355 -28.56 10.45 17.75
C HIS A 355 -27.89 11.83 17.59
N ASP A 356 -28.01 12.69 18.61
CA ASP A 356 -27.60 14.09 18.65
C ASP A 356 -28.33 14.93 17.56
N ASN A 357 -27.58 15.58 16.66
CA ASN A 357 -28.12 16.41 15.57
C ASN A 357 -27.90 15.80 14.18
N ALA A 358 -27.74 14.48 14.12
CA ALA A 358 -27.46 13.82 12.84
C ALA A 358 -28.62 13.94 11.85
N ILE A 359 -28.29 14.00 10.57
CA ILE A 359 -29.26 14.16 9.48
C ILE A 359 -29.14 12.99 8.51
N VAL A 360 -30.28 12.34 8.24
CA VAL A 360 -30.40 11.37 7.14
C VAL A 360 -31.41 11.91 6.13
N ARG A 361 -31.00 12.06 4.87
CA ARG A 361 -31.93 12.60 3.85
C ARG A 361 -32.89 11.53 3.34
N TYR A 362 -32.40 10.32 3.07
CA TYR A 362 -33.21 9.24 2.52
C TYR A 362 -32.87 7.92 3.20
N ALA A 363 -33.88 7.20 3.65
CA ALA A 363 -33.79 5.81 4.06
C ALA A 363 -34.77 5.00 3.19
N CYS A 364 -34.28 4.03 2.43
CA CYS A 364 -35.10 3.31 1.43
C CYS A 364 -34.68 1.85 1.24
N GLY A 365 -35.33 1.16 0.29
CA GLY A 365 -35.14 -0.27 0.08
C GLY A 365 -35.59 -1.08 1.28
N ASN A 366 -34.73 -1.94 1.81
CA ASN A 366 -35.00 -2.72 3.03
C ASN A 366 -34.16 -2.22 4.22
N ALA A 367 -33.77 -0.95 4.24
CA ALA A 367 -32.93 -0.39 5.28
C ALA A 367 -33.65 -0.43 6.65
N ILE A 368 -32.89 -0.78 7.69
CA ILE A 368 -33.41 -0.86 9.07
C ILE A 368 -32.64 0.13 9.93
N VAL A 369 -33.33 1.07 10.53
CA VAL A 369 -32.81 1.96 11.57
C VAL A 369 -33.43 1.56 12.89
N LYS A 370 -32.67 1.01 13.84
CA LYS A 370 -33.23 0.51 15.10
C LYS A 370 -33.64 1.61 16.04
N ARG A 371 -32.90 2.70 16.10
CA ARG A 371 -33.20 3.80 17.01
C ARG A 371 -32.79 5.16 16.48
N ILE A 372 -33.67 6.11 16.55
CA ILE A 372 -33.37 7.54 16.39
C ILE A 372 -33.75 8.28 17.68
N CYS A 373 -32.92 9.20 18.14
CA CYS A 373 -33.19 9.98 19.36
C CYS A 373 -32.59 11.40 19.27
N ASP A 374 -32.77 12.15 20.36
CA ASP A 374 -32.32 13.54 20.48
C ASP A 374 -32.91 14.46 19.40
N SER A 375 -32.11 15.18 18.63
CA SER A 375 -32.57 16.13 17.59
C SER A 375 -32.36 15.61 16.17
N VAL A 376 -32.36 14.31 15.98
CA VAL A 376 -32.15 13.66 14.65
C VAL A 376 -33.26 14.06 13.68
N ILE A 377 -32.87 14.28 12.42
CA ILE A 377 -33.82 14.52 11.33
C ILE A 377 -33.64 13.42 10.25
N ILE A 378 -34.72 12.67 9.98
CA ILE A 378 -34.83 11.85 8.78
C ILE A 378 -35.82 12.52 7.84
N ASN A 379 -35.36 12.94 6.66
CA ASN A 379 -36.25 13.66 5.74
C ASN A 379 -37.21 12.76 4.98
N ASN A 380 -36.78 11.57 4.56
CA ASN A 380 -37.63 10.68 3.78
C ASN A 380 -37.37 9.22 4.14
N ILE A 381 -38.43 8.48 4.34
CA ILE A 381 -38.40 7.02 4.52
C ILE A 381 -39.38 6.44 3.51
N TYR A 382 -38.94 5.54 2.63
CA TYR A 382 -39.78 4.92 1.61
C TYR A 382 -39.37 3.49 1.28
N ASP A 383 -40.10 2.87 0.34
CA ASP A 383 -40.03 1.44 0.01
C ASP A 383 -40.42 0.56 1.20
N ASN A 384 -39.52 -0.34 1.65
CA ASN A 384 -39.73 -1.20 2.81
C ASN A 384 -38.83 -0.80 4.00
N ALA A 385 -38.28 0.40 3.98
CA ALA A 385 -37.38 0.85 5.05
C ALA A 385 -38.13 1.02 6.37
N SER A 386 -37.49 0.67 7.45
CA SER A 386 -38.09 0.74 8.80
C SER A 386 -37.25 1.54 9.79
N VAL A 387 -37.94 2.27 10.64
CA VAL A 387 -37.41 2.83 11.91
C VAL A 387 -38.11 2.12 13.04
N GLU A 388 -37.39 1.37 13.89
CA GLU A 388 -38.02 0.66 15.00
C GLU A 388 -38.43 1.62 16.11
N ASN A 389 -37.51 2.51 16.53
CA ASN A 389 -37.77 3.43 17.68
C ASN A 389 -37.41 4.87 17.30
N ALA A 390 -38.35 5.79 17.54
CA ALA A 390 -38.15 7.22 17.42
C ALA A 390 -38.44 7.90 18.75
N CYS A 391 -37.48 8.60 19.34
CA CYS A 391 -37.57 9.22 20.65
C CYS A 391 -36.87 10.58 20.76
N GLY A 392 -36.85 11.18 21.92
CA GLY A 392 -36.30 12.52 22.14
C GLY A 392 -37.09 13.58 21.38
N ASN A 393 -36.41 14.44 20.66
CA ASN A 393 -36.99 15.45 19.76
C ASN A 393 -36.80 15.07 18.29
N ALA A 394 -36.64 13.80 17.98
CA ALA A 394 -36.41 13.31 16.64
C ALA A 394 -37.55 13.66 15.67
N ILE A 395 -37.20 13.97 14.42
CA ILE A 395 -38.18 14.35 13.40
C ILE A 395 -38.05 13.39 12.22
N VAL A 396 -39.14 12.75 11.85
CA VAL A 396 -39.30 11.98 10.60
C VAL A 396 -40.28 12.74 9.70
N ASN A 397 -39.81 13.26 8.58
CA ASN A 397 -40.63 14.14 7.75
C ASN A 397 -41.58 13.40 6.81
N ASN A 398 -41.08 12.57 5.91
CA ASN A 398 -41.92 11.92 4.89
C ASN A 398 -41.82 10.40 4.98
N ILE A 399 -42.95 9.74 5.19
CA ILE A 399 -43.03 8.28 5.18
C ILE A 399 -43.93 7.88 4.02
N CYS A 400 -43.41 7.04 3.09
CA CYS A 400 -44.10 6.65 1.87
C CYS A 400 -43.97 5.14 1.59
N ASN A 401 -44.83 4.62 0.70
CA ASN A 401 -44.87 3.23 0.29
C ASN A 401 -45.17 2.26 1.46
N ASN A 402 -44.29 1.25 1.64
CA ASN A 402 -44.44 0.28 2.75
C ASN A 402 -43.50 0.60 3.93
N ALA A 403 -42.93 1.81 3.96
CA ALA A 403 -42.04 2.22 5.05
C ALA A 403 -42.78 2.30 6.38
N THR A 404 -42.07 1.96 7.45
CA THR A 404 -42.67 1.89 8.81
C THR A 404 -41.85 2.68 9.83
N VAL A 405 -42.54 3.23 10.81
CA VAL A 405 -41.99 3.67 12.10
C VAL A 405 -42.78 2.96 13.17
N GLU A 406 -42.14 2.08 13.96
CA GLU A 406 -42.90 1.17 14.85
C GLU A 406 -43.24 1.82 16.17
N TYR A 407 -42.27 2.40 16.88
CA TYR A 407 -42.48 3.01 18.20
C TYR A 407 -42.09 4.49 18.17
N VAL A 408 -42.97 5.36 18.59
CA VAL A 408 -42.72 6.81 18.69
C VAL A 408 -43.09 7.29 20.07
N TYR A 409 -42.14 7.85 20.79
CA TYR A 409 -42.37 8.28 22.19
C TYR A 409 -41.61 9.58 22.53
N GLU A 410 -41.80 10.08 23.75
CA GLU A 410 -41.31 11.38 24.18
C GLU A 410 -41.85 12.53 23.31
N ASN A 411 -41.00 13.39 22.73
CA ASN A 411 -41.42 14.53 21.90
C ASN A 411 -41.15 14.28 20.41
N ALA A 412 -40.95 13.04 20.01
CA ALA A 412 -40.64 12.73 18.60
C ALA A 412 -41.82 13.13 17.68
N THR A 413 -41.50 13.67 16.54
CA THR A 413 -42.46 14.14 15.53
C THR A 413 -42.38 13.31 14.26
N VAL A 414 -43.52 12.79 13.84
CA VAL A 414 -43.65 12.05 12.58
C VAL A 414 -44.60 12.79 11.65
N ILE A 415 -44.18 13.14 10.47
CA ILE A 415 -44.95 13.83 9.43
C ILE A 415 -45.08 12.90 8.22
N SER A 416 -46.28 12.57 7.83
CA SER A 416 -46.54 11.77 6.65
C SER A 416 -46.95 12.65 5.48
N SER A 417 -46.46 12.35 4.29
CA SER A 417 -46.85 13.08 3.06
C SER A 417 -48.15 12.51 2.48
N PRO A 418 -49.04 13.35 1.97
CA PRO A 418 -50.31 12.92 1.38
C PRO A 418 -50.16 12.19 0.03
N CYS A 419 -48.96 11.98 -0.44
CA CYS A 419 -48.70 11.60 -1.86
C CYS A 419 -48.95 10.15 -2.20
N ILE A 420 -49.30 9.20 -1.32
CA ILE A 420 -49.35 7.78 -1.70
C ILE A 420 -50.45 7.00 -0.93
N LYS A 421 -51.07 6.09 -1.66
CA LYS A 421 -51.99 5.07 -1.15
C LYS A 421 -51.26 4.14 -0.18
N TRP A 422 -51.46 4.29 1.11
CA TRP A 422 -50.95 3.37 2.12
C TRP A 422 -51.45 1.95 1.87
N ASN A 423 -50.55 1.01 1.67
CA ASN A 423 -50.86 -0.40 1.74
C ASN A 423 -50.91 -0.83 3.19
N ASN A 424 -51.98 -1.24 3.59
CA ASN A 424 -52.69 -1.73 4.78
C ASN A 424 -51.94 -2.43 5.94
N SER A 425 -50.61 -2.34 6.11
CA SER A 425 -49.90 -3.15 7.10
C SER A 425 -48.95 -2.40 8.08
N ALA A 426 -48.91 -1.08 8.05
CA ALA A 426 -48.11 -0.35 9.03
C ALA A 426 -48.83 -0.28 10.38
N SER A 427 -48.27 -0.88 11.43
CA SER A 427 -48.68 -0.66 12.82
C SER A 427 -47.76 0.39 13.45
N LEU A 428 -48.36 1.34 14.13
CA LEU A 428 -47.68 2.43 14.79
C LEU A 428 -48.06 2.43 16.26
N VAL A 429 -47.11 2.32 17.17
CA VAL A 429 -47.32 2.45 18.59
C VAL A 429 -46.83 3.81 19.06
N VAL A 430 -47.70 4.57 19.68
CA VAL A 430 -47.46 5.96 20.06
C VAL A 430 -47.60 6.12 21.56
N SER A 431 -46.68 6.76 22.24
CA SER A 431 -46.78 7.11 23.65
C SER A 431 -46.29 8.54 23.94
N ASP A 432 -46.67 9.06 25.10
CA ASP A 432 -46.27 10.36 25.65
C ASP A 432 -46.72 11.59 24.83
N ASN A 433 -45.82 12.52 24.52
CA ASN A 433 -46.14 13.78 23.83
C ASN A 433 -45.88 13.74 22.33
N ALA A 434 -45.80 12.55 21.72
CA ALA A 434 -45.50 12.41 20.30
C ALA A 434 -46.51 13.15 19.41
N ILE A 435 -46.01 13.81 18.35
CA ILE A 435 -46.81 14.63 17.44
C ILE A 435 -46.88 13.94 16.07
N PHE A 436 -48.11 13.74 15.60
CA PHE A 436 -48.39 13.24 14.27
C PHE A 436 -49.08 14.32 13.44
N LYS A 437 -48.54 14.57 12.25
CA LYS A 437 -49.14 15.44 11.25
C LYS A 437 -49.46 14.62 10.01
N ASP A 438 -50.65 14.75 9.48
CA ASP A 438 -51.11 14.16 8.23
C ASP A 438 -50.94 12.62 8.13
N CYS A 439 -51.13 11.91 9.25
CA CYS A 439 -51.01 10.46 9.27
C CYS A 439 -52.28 9.73 8.81
N TYR A 440 -52.18 8.97 7.73
CA TYR A 440 -53.22 8.09 7.19
C TYR A 440 -53.01 6.62 7.60
N ALA A 441 -52.39 6.34 8.75
CA ALA A 441 -52.14 4.97 9.20
C ALA A 441 -53.45 4.25 9.58
N LYS A 442 -53.62 3.00 9.17
CA LYS A 442 -54.83 2.22 9.39
C LYS A 442 -55.04 1.74 10.81
N THR A 443 -53.99 1.61 11.60
CA THR A 443 -54.03 1.17 12.99
C THR A 443 -53.01 1.94 13.81
N ILE A 444 -53.51 2.73 14.75
CA ILE A 444 -52.72 3.50 15.71
C ILE A 444 -53.06 2.99 17.10
N PHE A 445 -52.08 2.43 17.81
CA PHE A 445 -52.23 2.05 19.21
C PHE A 445 -51.78 3.20 20.10
N HIS A 446 -52.65 3.68 20.97
CA HIS A 446 -52.36 4.76 21.90
C HIS A 446 -51.93 4.24 23.27
N ALA A 447 -50.80 4.69 23.77
CA ALA A 447 -50.42 4.59 25.17
C ALA A 447 -49.90 5.98 25.62
N GLY A 448 -50.82 6.84 26.15
CA GLY A 448 -50.43 8.16 26.65
C GLY A 448 -51.18 9.37 26.02
N LYS A 449 -50.65 10.59 26.22
CA LYS A 449 -51.23 11.84 25.70
C LYS A 449 -50.64 12.23 24.36
N CYS A 450 -51.09 11.64 23.25
CA CYS A 450 -50.62 11.98 21.90
C CYS A 450 -51.41 13.15 21.31
N LYS A 451 -50.74 14.00 20.51
CA LYS A 451 -51.40 15.02 19.71
C LYS A 451 -51.43 14.58 18.23
N PHE A 452 -52.65 14.45 17.68
CA PHE A 452 -52.85 14.36 16.24
C PHE A 452 -53.15 15.74 15.71
N ILE A 453 -52.42 16.19 14.71
CA ILE A 453 -52.67 17.43 13.99
C ILE A 453 -53.04 17.04 12.57
N GLU A 454 -54.32 17.11 12.23
CA GLU A 454 -54.81 16.98 10.85
C GLU A 454 -54.64 18.34 10.16
N VAL A 455 -53.81 18.44 9.14
CA VAL A 455 -53.73 19.63 8.31
C VAL A 455 -54.75 19.46 7.18
N LYS A 456 -55.83 20.19 7.19
CA LYS A 456 -56.77 20.29 6.08
C LYS A 456 -56.13 21.12 4.98
N TYR A 457 -55.80 20.49 3.87
CA TYR A 457 -55.49 21.23 2.65
C TYR A 457 -56.81 21.71 2.09
N GLU A 458 -57.03 23.03 1.98
CA GLU A 458 -58.03 23.60 1.14
C GLU A 458 -57.68 23.33 -0.31
N ASN A 459 -58.63 22.70 -1.07
CA ASN A 459 -58.54 22.34 -2.46
C ASN A 459 -58.29 23.51 -3.39
#